data_ad23afeb4805c90ee5f46d6c4c6c5345
#
_entry.id   ad23afeb4805c90ee5f46d6c4c6c5345
#
_cell.length_a   1.000
_cell.length_b   1.000
_cell.length_c   1.000
_cell.angle_alpha   90.00
_cell.angle_beta   90.00
_cell.angle_gamma   90.00
#
_symmetry.space_group_name_H-M   'P 1'
#
loop_
_entity.id
_entity.type
_entity.pdbx_description
1 polymer ?
#
loop_
_entity_poly.entity_id
_entity_poly.type
_entity_poly.pdbx_seq_one_letter_code
_entity_poly.pdbx_strand_id
1 'polypeptide(L)'
;MSTLKSILVHVDSSAQSAVRLRLAEQLALAHGAQATAMYAVTTALLRYPMAMAAGADMAPMLAQVDTQRVEAARSLFARSVDRQRMGWCEVSGQPLIDVAVQALYADLVVLGQRAVDDTRDV
;
A
#
# COMPACT_ATOMS: atom_id res chain seq x y z
N MET A 1 -27.73 3.21 12.11
CA MET A 1 -26.49 4.00 12.14
C MET A 1 -25.30 3.04 12.12
N SER A 2 -24.38 3.25 11.21
CA SER A 2 -23.22 2.36 11.12
C SER A 2 -22.19 2.71 12.18
N THR A 3 -21.56 1.69 12.77
CA THR A 3 -20.41 1.86 13.67
C THR A 3 -19.09 1.95 12.90
N LEU A 4 -19.11 1.67 11.61
CA LEU A 4 -17.92 1.73 10.76
C LEU A 4 -17.68 3.17 10.33
N LYS A 5 -16.61 3.78 10.84
CA LYS A 5 -16.28 5.18 10.60
C LYS A 5 -14.99 5.39 9.85
N SER A 6 -14.04 4.48 9.99
CA SER A 6 -12.75 4.60 9.33
C SER A 6 -12.31 3.27 8.76
N ILE A 7 -11.84 3.31 7.52
CA ILE A 7 -11.37 2.14 6.78
C ILE A 7 -9.94 2.41 6.33
N LEU A 8 -9.05 1.49 6.61
CA LEU A 8 -7.68 1.51 6.13
C LEU A 8 -7.53 0.41 5.09
N VAL A 9 -7.06 0.74 3.89
CA VAL A 9 -6.81 -0.24 2.86
C VAL A 9 -5.33 -0.28 2.53
N HIS A 10 -4.74 -1.47 2.60
CA HIS A 10 -3.34 -1.68 2.24
C HIS A 10 -3.22 -1.77 0.73
N VAL A 11 -2.29 -1.01 0.18
CA VAL A 11 -2.02 -0.92 -1.25
C VAL A 11 -0.58 -1.32 -1.52
N ASP A 12 -0.39 -2.10 -2.57
CA ASP A 12 0.93 -2.42 -3.11
C ASP A 12 0.93 -2.12 -4.61
N SER A 13 2.01 -2.48 -5.30
CA SER A 13 2.12 -2.25 -6.74
C SER A 13 1.40 -3.30 -7.58
N SER A 14 0.75 -4.28 -6.95
CA SER A 14 0.06 -5.36 -7.67
C SER A 14 -1.32 -4.92 -8.19
N ALA A 15 -1.78 -5.60 -9.23
CA ALA A 15 -3.09 -5.33 -9.81
C ALA A 15 -4.24 -5.61 -8.85
N GLN A 16 -4.06 -6.52 -7.89
CA GLN A 16 -5.07 -6.82 -6.88
C GLN A 16 -5.39 -5.62 -5.99
N SER A 17 -4.49 -4.65 -5.88
CA SER A 17 -4.75 -3.42 -5.14
C SER A 17 -5.93 -2.64 -5.68
N ALA A 18 -6.18 -2.69 -7.00
CA ALA A 18 -7.34 -2.04 -7.59
C ALA A 18 -8.66 -2.60 -7.05
N VAL A 19 -8.72 -3.92 -6.88
CA VAL A 19 -9.91 -4.59 -6.32
C VAL A 19 -10.12 -4.17 -4.87
N ARG A 20 -9.06 -4.16 -4.07
CA ARG A 20 -9.14 -3.74 -2.67
C ARG A 20 -9.58 -2.27 -2.54
N LEU A 21 -9.04 -1.40 -3.38
CA LEU A 21 -9.38 0.02 -3.37
C LEU A 21 -10.86 0.24 -3.69
N ARG A 22 -11.38 -0.45 -4.71
CA ARG A 22 -12.78 -0.34 -5.09
C ARG A 22 -13.70 -0.88 -4.00
N LEU A 23 -13.32 -2.00 -3.38
CA LEU A 23 -14.08 -2.55 -2.27
C LEU A 23 -14.13 -1.58 -1.09
N ALA A 24 -12.98 -1.00 -0.72
CA ALA A 24 -12.91 -0.05 0.38
C ALA A 24 -13.74 1.20 0.08
N GLU A 25 -13.72 1.69 -1.15
CA GLU A 25 -14.53 2.83 -1.56
C GLU A 25 -16.02 2.53 -1.46
N GLN A 26 -16.44 1.35 -1.91
CA GLN A 26 -17.85 0.94 -1.82
C GLN A 26 -18.30 0.82 -0.37
N LEU A 27 -17.46 0.24 0.49
CA LEU A 27 -17.78 0.13 1.90
C LEU A 27 -17.85 1.51 2.57
N ALA A 28 -16.95 2.41 2.23
CA ALA A 28 -16.95 3.76 2.76
C ALA A 28 -18.24 4.50 2.38
N LEU A 29 -18.66 4.39 1.13
CA LEU A 29 -19.90 5.01 0.66
C LEU A 29 -21.12 4.42 1.35
N ALA A 30 -21.16 3.09 1.50
CA ALA A 30 -22.31 2.42 2.10
C ALA A 30 -22.47 2.76 3.59
N HIS A 31 -21.38 3.03 4.29
CA HIS A 31 -21.40 3.26 5.74
C HIS A 31 -21.14 4.71 6.14
N GLY A 32 -20.94 5.60 5.17
CA GLY A 32 -20.58 6.98 5.49
C GLY A 32 -19.24 7.08 6.19
N ALA A 33 -18.32 6.16 5.90
CA ALA A 33 -17.01 6.08 6.51
C ALA A 33 -15.97 6.84 5.70
N GLN A 34 -14.87 7.20 6.36
CA GLN A 34 -13.68 7.70 5.68
C GLN A 34 -12.75 6.54 5.38
N ALA A 35 -12.18 6.52 4.17
CA ALA A 35 -11.22 5.51 3.78
C ALA A 35 -9.87 6.15 3.47
N THR A 36 -8.81 5.45 3.85
CA THR A 36 -7.43 5.87 3.57
C THR A 36 -6.69 4.70 2.96
N ALA A 37 -6.10 4.93 1.80
CA ALA A 37 -5.20 3.96 1.18
C ALA A 37 -3.80 4.17 1.77
N MET A 38 -3.19 3.09 2.21
CA MET A 38 -1.87 3.14 2.80
C MET A 38 -0.89 2.29 2.01
N TYR A 39 0.17 2.90 1.54
CA TYR A 39 1.27 2.23 0.87
C TYR A 39 2.45 2.16 1.83
N ALA A 40 2.85 0.93 2.16
CA ALA A 40 4.00 0.69 3.01
C ALA A 40 5.24 0.53 2.13
N VAL A 41 6.15 1.49 2.22
CA VAL A 41 7.36 1.51 1.40
C VAL A 41 8.37 0.53 1.99
N THR A 42 8.68 -0.53 1.23
CA THR A 42 9.78 -1.44 1.57
C THR A 42 10.88 -1.21 0.55
N THR A 43 12.04 -0.76 1.03
CA THR A 43 13.12 -0.44 0.11
C THR A 43 13.61 -1.69 -0.62
N ALA A 44 14.03 -1.53 -1.87
CA ALA A 44 14.58 -2.62 -2.66
C ALA A 44 15.83 -3.21 -2.01
N LEU A 45 16.57 -2.39 -1.26
CA LEU A 45 17.76 -2.84 -0.54
C LEU A 45 17.43 -3.92 0.49
N LEU A 46 16.28 -3.80 1.18
CA LEU A 46 15.83 -4.80 2.14
C LEU A 46 15.32 -6.07 1.46
N ARG A 47 14.76 -5.94 0.26
CA ARG A 47 14.25 -7.09 -0.51
C ARG A 47 15.37 -7.91 -1.14
N TYR A 48 16.48 -7.26 -1.45
CA TYR A 48 17.60 -7.87 -2.15
C TYR A 48 18.88 -7.70 -1.33
N PRO A 49 19.03 -8.44 -0.21
CA PRO A 49 20.21 -8.30 0.66
C PRO A 49 21.53 -8.52 -0.06
N MET A 50 21.53 -9.36 -1.10
CA MET A 50 22.72 -9.61 -1.90
C MET A 50 23.21 -8.37 -2.64
N ALA A 51 22.33 -7.42 -2.89
CA ALA A 51 22.72 -6.17 -3.54
C ALA A 51 23.65 -5.33 -2.67
N MET A 52 23.55 -5.45 -1.34
CA MET A 52 24.45 -4.78 -0.43
C MET A 52 25.89 -5.29 -0.58
N ALA A 53 26.05 -6.59 -0.86
CA ALA A 53 27.36 -7.20 -1.07
C ALA A 53 27.97 -6.82 -2.42
N ALA A 54 27.14 -6.40 -3.40
CA ALA A 54 27.60 -5.99 -4.70
C ALA A 54 28.20 -4.56 -4.73
N GLY A 55 28.04 -3.81 -3.62
CA GLY A 55 28.64 -2.49 -3.47
C GLY A 55 27.72 -1.33 -3.84
N ALA A 56 28.29 -0.12 -3.77
CA ALA A 56 27.56 1.13 -3.93
C ALA A 56 26.99 1.35 -5.34
N ASP A 57 27.48 0.64 -6.33
CA ASP A 57 27.06 0.82 -7.72
C ASP A 57 25.60 0.41 -7.95
N MET A 58 25.07 -0.44 -7.08
CA MET A 58 23.67 -0.88 -7.17
C MET A 58 22.67 0.07 -6.52
N ALA A 59 23.14 1.00 -5.69
CA ALA A 59 22.25 1.88 -4.93
C ALA A 59 21.34 2.74 -5.82
N PRO A 60 21.85 3.38 -6.91
CA PRO A 60 20.98 4.16 -7.79
C PRO A 60 19.92 3.32 -8.50
N MET A 61 20.25 2.10 -8.89
CA MET A 61 19.28 1.19 -9.53
C MET A 61 18.17 0.80 -8.56
N LEU A 62 18.54 0.49 -7.31
CA LEU A 62 17.58 0.12 -6.29
C LEU A 62 16.65 1.28 -5.93
N ALA A 63 17.21 2.48 -5.83
CA ALA A 63 16.41 3.68 -5.60
C ALA A 63 15.41 3.92 -6.73
N GLN A 64 15.81 3.67 -7.97
CA GLN A 64 14.90 3.80 -9.11
C GLN A 64 13.78 2.78 -9.06
N VAL A 65 14.06 1.54 -8.66
CA VAL A 65 13.03 0.52 -8.47
C VAL A 65 12.02 0.97 -7.42
N ASP A 66 12.48 1.51 -6.31
CA ASP A 66 11.60 2.02 -5.26
C ASP A 66 10.70 3.14 -5.76
N THR A 67 11.26 4.10 -6.50
CA THR A 67 10.51 5.20 -7.09
C THR A 67 9.44 4.68 -8.05
N GLN A 68 9.80 3.72 -8.91
CA GLN A 68 8.85 3.16 -9.88
C GLN A 68 7.69 2.44 -9.19
N ARG A 69 7.96 1.74 -8.10
CA ARG A 69 6.90 1.05 -7.34
C ARG A 69 5.94 2.02 -6.68
N VAL A 70 6.46 3.07 -6.06
CA VAL A 70 5.63 4.11 -5.44
C VAL A 70 4.76 4.78 -6.49
N GLU A 71 5.34 5.15 -7.62
CA GLU A 71 4.60 5.80 -8.70
C GLU A 71 3.54 4.88 -9.31
N ALA A 72 3.85 3.60 -9.46
CA ALA A 72 2.88 2.62 -9.95
C ALA A 72 1.69 2.51 -8.98
N ALA A 73 1.96 2.46 -7.68
CA ALA A 73 0.91 2.41 -6.67
C ALA A 73 0.06 3.68 -6.66
N ARG A 74 0.69 4.85 -6.76
CA ARG A 74 -0.03 6.12 -6.83
C ARG A 74 -0.90 6.21 -8.08
N SER A 75 -0.40 5.77 -9.22
CA SER A 75 -1.16 5.76 -10.47
C SER A 75 -2.35 4.82 -10.39
N LEU A 76 -2.15 3.64 -9.81
CA LEU A 76 -3.22 2.68 -9.60
C LEU A 76 -4.32 3.26 -8.71
N PHE A 77 -3.94 3.92 -7.64
CA PHE A 77 -4.86 4.60 -6.73
C PHE A 77 -5.68 5.66 -7.49
N ALA A 78 -5.00 6.52 -8.24
CA ALA A 78 -5.65 7.61 -8.97
C ALA A 78 -6.65 7.10 -10.01
N ARG A 79 -6.39 5.93 -10.63
CA ARG A 79 -7.27 5.34 -11.62
C ARG A 79 -8.42 4.55 -11.02
N SER A 80 -8.27 4.10 -9.78
CA SER A 80 -9.18 3.13 -9.19
C SER A 80 -10.27 3.76 -8.33
N VAL A 81 -10.02 4.93 -7.74
CA VAL A 81 -10.93 5.57 -6.81
C VAL A 81 -11.02 7.08 -7.03
N ASP A 82 -12.07 7.67 -6.46
CA ASP A 82 -12.23 9.12 -6.42
C ASP A 82 -11.33 9.67 -5.31
N ARG A 83 -10.33 10.45 -5.69
CA ARG A 83 -9.34 11.01 -4.77
C ARG A 83 -9.95 12.00 -3.77
N GLN A 84 -11.14 12.51 -4.03
CA GLN A 84 -11.84 13.36 -3.09
C GLN A 84 -12.48 12.57 -1.96
N ARG A 85 -12.69 11.25 -2.17
CA ARG A 85 -13.37 10.37 -1.21
C ARG A 85 -12.43 9.50 -0.41
N MET A 86 -11.20 9.32 -0.89
CA MET A 86 -10.23 8.45 -0.25
C MET A 86 -8.89 9.15 -0.14
N GLY A 87 -8.29 9.12 1.06
CA GLY A 87 -6.97 9.66 1.30
C GLY A 87 -5.87 8.70 0.90
N TRP A 88 -4.68 9.23 0.76
CA TRP A 88 -3.48 8.47 0.45
C TRP A 88 -2.43 8.74 1.52
N CYS A 89 -1.81 7.67 2.02
CA CYS A 89 -0.75 7.75 3.02
C CYS A 89 0.39 6.82 2.63
N GLU A 90 1.60 7.33 2.67
CA GLU A 90 2.81 6.52 2.47
C GLU A 90 3.55 6.42 3.79
N VAL A 91 3.88 5.19 4.19
CA VAL A 91 4.66 4.95 5.40
C VAL A 91 5.96 4.24 5.01
N SER A 92 7.05 4.62 5.67
CA SER A 92 8.37 4.06 5.42
C SER A 92 9.02 3.69 6.75
N GLY A 93 10.11 2.92 6.68
CA GLY A 93 10.79 2.44 7.87
C GLY A 93 10.57 0.96 8.07
N GLN A 94 9.78 0.58 9.06
CA GLN A 94 9.43 -0.82 9.32
C GLN A 94 7.98 -1.07 8.91
N PRO A 95 7.74 -1.51 7.67
CA PRO A 95 6.37 -1.55 7.11
C PRO A 95 5.38 -2.37 7.94
N LEU A 96 5.80 -3.52 8.47
CA LEU A 96 4.90 -4.36 9.27
C LEU A 96 4.46 -3.66 10.55
N ILE A 97 5.39 -2.96 11.22
CA ILE A 97 5.07 -2.22 12.44
C ILE A 97 4.21 -1.01 12.12
N ASP A 98 4.56 -0.27 11.07
CA ASP A 98 3.83 0.93 10.67
C ASP A 98 2.39 0.60 10.29
N VAL A 99 2.17 -0.49 9.54
CA VAL A 99 0.83 -0.97 9.19
C VAL A 99 0.06 -1.35 10.46
N ALA A 100 0.69 -2.06 11.38
CA ALA A 100 0.03 -2.49 12.61
C ALA A 100 -0.36 -1.29 13.49
N VAL A 101 0.51 -0.29 13.60
CA VAL A 101 0.22 0.92 14.37
C VAL A 101 -0.96 1.68 13.76
N GLN A 102 -0.97 1.86 12.44
CA GLN A 102 -2.07 2.55 11.77
C GLN A 102 -3.38 1.77 11.89
N ALA A 103 -3.31 0.44 11.86
CA ALA A 103 -4.49 -0.41 11.99
C ALA A 103 -5.20 -0.24 13.34
N LEU A 104 -4.48 0.14 14.40
CA LEU A 104 -5.08 0.38 15.71
C LEU A 104 -6.10 1.52 15.69
N TYR A 105 -5.98 2.43 14.75
CA TYR A 105 -6.87 3.60 14.65
C TYR A 105 -7.97 3.43 13.61
N ALA A 106 -8.04 2.28 12.96
CA ALA A 106 -9.06 2.02 11.95
C ALA A 106 -10.12 1.06 12.50
N ASP A 107 -11.36 1.26 12.10
CA ASP A 107 -12.45 0.33 12.43
C ASP A 107 -12.40 -0.93 11.58
N LEU A 108 -11.89 -0.79 10.35
CA LEU A 108 -11.76 -1.90 9.42
C LEU A 108 -10.47 -1.75 8.63
N VAL A 109 -9.75 -2.85 8.48
CA VAL A 109 -8.54 -2.90 7.65
C VAL A 109 -8.77 -3.89 6.52
N VAL A 110 -8.57 -3.44 5.28
CA VAL A 110 -8.68 -4.28 4.09
C VAL A 110 -7.26 -4.65 3.65
N LEU A 111 -6.95 -5.92 3.73
CA LEU A 111 -5.64 -6.46 3.36
C LEU A 111 -5.79 -7.38 2.15
N GLY A 112 -4.72 -7.47 1.36
CA GLY A 112 -4.67 -8.40 0.26
C GLY A 112 -3.98 -9.69 0.67
N GLN A 113 -4.40 -10.78 0.06
CA GLN A 113 -3.69 -12.04 0.16
C GLN A 113 -2.69 -12.11 -0.98
N ARG A 114 -1.44 -12.50 -0.66
CA ARG A 114 -0.40 -12.65 -1.66
C ARG A 114 -0.77 -13.80 -2.62
N ALA A 115 -0.69 -13.54 -3.92
CA ALA A 115 -0.85 -14.59 -4.91
C ALA A 115 0.35 -15.55 -4.85
N VAL A 116 0.09 -16.85 -5.09
CA VAL A 116 1.13 -17.87 -5.03
C VAL A 116 2.29 -17.56 -5.97
N ASP A 117 2.00 -17.01 -7.15
CA ASP A 117 2.99 -16.72 -8.18
C ASP A 117 3.53 -15.30 -8.10
N ASP A 118 3.10 -14.51 -7.13
CA ASP A 118 3.51 -13.11 -7.04
C ASP A 118 4.71 -12.98 -6.10
N THR A 119 5.86 -12.68 -6.69
CA THR A 119 7.10 -12.45 -5.95
C THR A 119 7.46 -10.96 -5.86
N ARG A 120 6.64 -10.07 -6.43
CA ARG A 120 6.96 -8.65 -6.54
C ARG A 120 6.91 -7.90 -5.21
N ASP A 121 5.98 -8.27 -4.36
CA ASP A 121 5.74 -7.59 -3.08
C ASP A 121 5.95 -8.57 -1.91
N VAL A 122 7.12 -9.13 -1.87
CA VAL A 122 7.52 -10.10 -0.83
C VAL A 122 7.85 -9.39 0.48
#